data_ee9e4fe01425c49ae95da905c71b3ab1
#
_entry.id   ee9e4fe01425c49ae95da905c71b3ab1
#
_cell.length_a   1.000
_cell.length_b   1.000
_cell.length_c   1.000
_cell.angle_alpha   90.00
_cell.angle_beta   90.00
_cell.angle_gamma   90.00
#
_symmetry.space_group_name_H-M   'P 1'
#
loop_
_entity.id
_entity.type
_entity.pdbx_description
1 polymer ?
#
loop_
_entity_poly.entity_id
_entity_poly.type
_entity_poly.pdbx_seq_one_letter_code
_entity_poly.pdbx_strand_id
1 'polypeptide(L)'
;MNLLVDIGNTSIKFSSFVDKNLKKISQIRYSKKDLKSVTLFFKNKLKTHTKIYICSVVSEVDKVIIKNLKSHRNRIYFINKKKLSRLVHKTVNIHQLGKDRIINVLSAINIYPKSKFFIIVDLGTATTLDIIINKKYYGGVILPGLTTSYENLISLASGIKNMKF
;
A
#
# COMPACT_ATOMS: atom_id res chain seq x y z
N MET A 1 -1.76 -4.17 21.58
CA MET A 1 -1.15 -3.34 20.52
C MET A 1 -1.23 -4.08 19.20
N ASN A 2 -1.75 -3.47 18.14
CA ASN A 2 -1.82 -4.05 16.80
C ASN A 2 -0.77 -3.41 15.88
N LEU A 3 -0.32 -4.12 14.84
CA LEU A 3 0.57 -3.60 13.81
C LEU A 3 -0.22 -3.45 12.51
N LEU A 4 -0.13 -2.28 11.89
CA LEU A 4 -0.59 -2.03 10.53
C LEU A 4 0.61 -2.03 9.59
N VAL A 5 0.51 -2.73 8.48
CA VAL A 5 1.61 -2.93 7.54
C VAL A 5 1.11 -2.70 6.12
N ASP A 6 1.84 -1.89 5.38
CA ASP A 6 1.68 -1.67 3.94
C ASP A 6 2.93 -2.19 3.22
N ILE A 7 2.74 -3.16 2.32
CA ILE A 7 3.81 -3.81 1.56
C ILE A 7 3.71 -3.37 0.11
N GLY A 8 4.54 -2.42 -0.26
CA GLY A 8 4.76 -1.97 -1.63
C GLY A 8 5.92 -2.71 -2.30
N ASN A 9 6.19 -2.40 -3.58
CA ASN A 9 7.21 -3.08 -4.38
C ASN A 9 8.65 -2.87 -3.90
N THR A 10 8.93 -1.78 -3.21
CA THR A 10 10.28 -1.34 -2.80
C THR A 10 10.46 -1.26 -1.30
N SER A 11 9.38 -1.18 -0.55
CA SER A 11 9.44 -0.97 0.90
C SER A 11 8.23 -1.51 1.63
N ILE A 12 8.41 -1.73 2.92
CA ILE A 12 7.35 -2.04 3.88
C ILE A 12 7.24 -0.83 4.81
N LYS A 13 6.08 -0.18 4.79
CA LYS A 13 5.70 0.85 5.76
C LYS A 13 4.90 0.20 6.88
N PHE A 14 5.11 0.63 8.11
CA PHE A 14 4.39 0.06 9.24
C PHE A 14 4.23 1.05 10.39
N SER A 15 3.17 0.86 11.16
CA SER A 15 2.91 1.63 12.38
C SER A 15 2.18 0.77 13.39
N SER A 16 2.48 0.99 14.68
CA SER A 16 1.70 0.41 15.77
C SER A 16 0.41 1.19 15.96
N PHE A 17 -0.68 0.46 16.19
CA PHE A 17 -2.00 1.01 16.49
C PHE A 17 -2.37 0.68 17.93
N VAL A 18 -2.51 1.72 18.75
CA VAL A 18 -2.75 1.64 20.19
C VAL A 18 -3.79 2.69 20.57
N ASP A 19 -4.81 2.30 21.31
CA ASP A 19 -5.85 3.19 21.84
C ASP A 19 -6.43 4.15 20.76
N LYS A 20 -6.79 3.56 19.61
CA LYS A 20 -7.33 4.25 18.43
C LYS A 20 -6.37 5.23 17.75
N ASN A 21 -5.10 5.26 18.15
CA ASN A 21 -4.10 6.15 17.59
C ASN A 21 -2.99 5.39 16.85
N LEU A 22 -2.54 5.95 15.73
CA LEU A 22 -1.33 5.50 15.06
C LEU A 22 -0.10 6.10 15.76
N LYS A 23 0.90 5.27 16.01
CA LYS A 23 2.23 5.72 16.40
C LYS A 23 3.02 6.17 15.17
N LYS A 24 4.26 6.62 15.37
CA LYS A 24 5.15 7.04 14.27
C LYS A 24 5.20 5.97 13.17
N ILE A 25 4.98 6.38 11.93
CA ILE A 25 5.15 5.51 10.77
C ILE A 25 6.64 5.27 10.55
N SER A 26 7.00 4.02 10.39
CA SER A 26 8.35 3.59 10.08
C SER A 26 8.37 2.88 8.73
N GLN A 27 9.51 2.87 8.08
CA GLN A 27 9.69 2.24 6.77
C GLN A 27 10.98 1.43 6.75
N ILE A 28 10.95 0.26 6.12
CA ILE A 28 12.13 -0.51 5.75
C ILE A 28 12.12 -0.78 4.25
N ARG A 29 13.27 -0.70 3.62
CA ARG A 29 13.46 -1.19 2.25
C ARG A 29 13.75 -2.68 2.30
N TYR A 30 13.33 -3.40 1.28
CA TYR A 30 13.62 -4.83 1.16
C TYR A 30 13.91 -5.18 -0.32
N SER A 31 14.57 -6.29 -0.53
CA SER A 31 14.79 -6.85 -1.86
C SER A 31 13.90 -8.07 -2.07
N LYS A 32 13.28 -8.16 -3.25
CA LYS A 32 12.53 -9.37 -3.64
C LYS A 32 13.44 -10.61 -3.76
N LYS A 33 14.78 -10.42 -3.87
CA LYS A 33 15.76 -11.49 -3.90
C LYS A 33 16.09 -12.03 -2.49
N ASP A 34 15.87 -11.22 -1.44
CA ASP A 34 16.07 -11.63 -0.03
C ASP A 34 14.79 -11.42 0.79
N LEU A 35 13.91 -12.41 0.76
CA LEU A 35 12.68 -12.43 1.55
C LEU A 35 12.86 -13.05 2.95
N LYS A 36 14.10 -13.48 3.31
CA LYS A 36 14.40 -13.95 4.67
C LYS A 36 14.32 -12.78 5.66
N SER A 37 14.84 -11.62 5.28
CA SER A 37 14.76 -10.38 6.07
C SER A 37 13.30 -9.98 6.38
N VAL A 38 12.40 -10.12 5.42
CA VAL A 38 10.96 -9.88 5.60
C VAL A 38 10.37 -10.85 6.63
N THR A 39 10.70 -12.14 6.53
CA THR A 39 10.23 -13.15 7.49
C THR A 39 10.71 -12.82 8.91
N LEU A 40 11.98 -12.44 9.07
CA LEU A 40 12.55 -12.05 10.35
C LEU A 40 11.87 -10.80 10.93
N PHE A 41 11.61 -9.81 10.09
CA PHE A 41 10.84 -8.62 10.49
C PHE A 41 9.50 -9.00 11.11
N PHE A 42 8.69 -9.84 10.45
CA PHE A 42 7.40 -10.26 10.97
C PHE A 42 7.50 -11.11 12.24
N LYS A 43 8.47 -12.03 12.32
CA LYS A 43 8.75 -12.80 13.56
C LYS A 43 9.03 -11.88 14.74
N ASN A 44 9.85 -10.84 14.55
CA ASN A 44 10.16 -9.88 15.61
C ASN A 44 8.93 -9.05 16.00
N LYS A 45 8.11 -8.63 15.04
CA LYS A 45 6.88 -7.87 15.33
C LYS A 45 5.83 -8.71 16.06
N LEU A 46 5.75 -10.01 15.79
CA LEU A 46 4.86 -10.94 16.51
C LEU A 46 5.22 -11.11 17.99
N LYS A 47 6.44 -10.78 18.42
CA LYS A 47 6.82 -10.77 19.84
C LYS A 47 6.15 -9.63 20.61
N THR A 48 5.87 -8.51 19.97
CA THR A 48 5.40 -7.28 20.60
C THR A 48 3.98 -6.87 20.23
N HIS A 49 3.41 -7.45 19.16
CA HIS A 49 2.09 -7.09 18.65
C HIS A 49 1.13 -8.28 18.70
N THR A 50 -0.10 -8.04 19.12
CA THR A 50 -1.16 -9.07 19.24
C THR A 50 -1.66 -9.50 17.87
N LYS A 51 -1.94 -8.55 16.98
CA LYS A 51 -2.43 -8.79 15.62
C LYS A 51 -1.67 -7.93 14.61
N ILE A 52 -1.48 -8.46 13.41
CA ILE A 52 -0.85 -7.77 12.28
C ILE A 52 -1.85 -7.71 11.13
N TYR A 53 -2.16 -6.51 10.66
CA TYR A 53 -3.02 -6.26 9.51
C TYR A 53 -2.17 -5.81 8.34
N ILE A 54 -2.31 -6.50 7.21
CA ILE A 54 -1.44 -6.32 6.05
C ILE A 54 -2.26 -5.90 4.84
N CYS A 55 -1.94 -4.73 4.29
CA CYS A 55 -2.20 -4.37 2.91
C CYS A 55 -0.94 -4.70 2.10
N SER A 56 -1.07 -5.49 1.06
CA SER A 56 0.08 -5.89 0.23
C SER A 56 -0.33 -5.97 -1.24
N VAL A 57 0.53 -5.43 -2.10
CA VAL A 57 0.45 -5.54 -3.56
C VAL A 57 1.52 -6.47 -4.14
N VAL A 58 2.25 -7.21 -3.27
CA VAL A 58 3.38 -8.06 -3.66
C VAL A 58 3.11 -9.51 -3.29
N SER A 59 2.61 -10.29 -4.26
CA SER A 59 2.15 -11.67 -4.03
C SER A 59 3.26 -12.63 -3.57
N GLU A 60 4.50 -12.41 -3.99
CA GLU A 60 5.65 -13.22 -3.58
C GLU A 60 5.92 -13.06 -2.08
N VAL A 61 5.83 -11.83 -1.57
CA VAL A 61 5.96 -11.54 -0.14
C VAL A 61 4.82 -12.16 0.65
N ASP A 62 3.58 -12.06 0.15
CA ASP A 62 2.41 -12.67 0.78
C ASP A 62 2.60 -14.19 0.95
N LYS A 63 3.07 -14.88 -0.12
CA LYS A 63 3.33 -16.33 -0.09
C LYS A 63 4.39 -16.71 0.95
N VAL A 64 5.46 -15.92 1.05
CA VAL A 64 6.54 -16.15 2.03
C VAL A 64 6.04 -15.96 3.45
N ILE A 65 5.27 -14.90 3.73
CA ILE A 65 4.67 -14.66 5.04
C ILE A 65 3.74 -15.83 5.41
N ILE A 66 2.83 -16.22 4.52
CA ILE A 66 1.87 -17.30 4.77
C ILE A 66 2.59 -18.63 5.03
N LYS A 67 3.65 -18.95 4.23
CA LYS A 67 4.42 -20.19 4.37
C LYS A 67 5.18 -20.24 5.68
N ASN A 68 5.93 -19.18 6.01
CA ASN A 68 6.91 -19.19 7.10
C ASN A 68 6.31 -18.84 8.47
N LEU A 69 5.08 -18.30 8.51
CA LEU A 69 4.41 -17.88 9.73
C LEU A 69 3.09 -18.63 9.96
N LYS A 70 2.99 -19.88 9.50
CA LYS A 70 1.79 -20.73 9.64
C LYS A 70 1.30 -20.84 11.08
N SER A 71 2.21 -20.98 12.06
CA SER A 71 1.91 -21.08 13.49
C SER A 71 1.27 -19.80 14.08
N HIS A 72 1.35 -18.68 13.35
CA HIS A 72 0.81 -17.38 13.77
C HIS A 72 -0.38 -16.93 12.88
N ARG A 73 -0.97 -17.86 12.11
CA ARG A 73 -2.01 -17.54 11.11
C ARG A 73 -3.22 -16.82 11.72
N ASN A 74 -3.57 -17.11 12.94
CA ASN A 74 -4.68 -16.49 13.68
C ASN A 74 -4.37 -15.05 14.13
N ARG A 75 -3.15 -14.56 13.93
CA ARG A 75 -2.69 -13.22 14.30
C ARG A 75 -2.33 -12.35 13.09
N ILE A 76 -2.35 -12.89 11.87
CA ILE A 76 -1.97 -12.21 10.63
C ILE A 76 -3.18 -12.13 9.70
N TYR A 77 -3.57 -10.91 9.34
CA TYR A 77 -4.77 -10.63 8.56
C TYR A 77 -4.40 -9.84 7.30
N PHE A 78 -4.59 -10.45 6.16
CA PHE A 78 -4.45 -9.77 4.87
C PHE A 78 -5.75 -9.09 4.48
N ILE A 79 -5.64 -7.88 3.92
CA ILE A 79 -6.78 -7.18 3.35
C ILE A 79 -7.36 -8.00 2.20
N ASN A 80 -8.68 -8.25 2.28
CA ASN A 80 -9.42 -8.94 1.24
C ASN A 80 -10.24 -7.93 0.41
N LYS A 81 -9.76 -7.62 -0.80
CA LYS A 81 -10.41 -6.64 -1.66
C LYS A 81 -11.82 -7.04 -2.12
N LYS A 82 -12.16 -8.34 -2.18
CA LYS A 82 -13.53 -8.78 -2.50
C LYS A 82 -14.55 -8.26 -1.49
N LYS A 83 -14.18 -8.18 -0.19
CA LYS A 83 -15.05 -7.58 0.84
C LYS A 83 -15.27 -6.08 0.67
N LEU A 84 -14.44 -5.42 -0.13
CA LEU A 84 -14.49 -3.99 -0.43
C LEU A 84 -15.11 -3.68 -1.80
N SER A 85 -15.58 -4.71 -2.53
CA SER A 85 -16.16 -4.57 -3.87
C SER A 85 -17.31 -3.55 -3.94
N ARG A 86 -18.08 -3.42 -2.86
CA ARG A 86 -19.15 -2.43 -2.75
C ARG A 86 -18.69 -0.97 -2.91
N LEU A 87 -17.40 -0.69 -2.72
CA LEU A 87 -16.80 0.64 -2.90
C LEU A 87 -16.41 0.92 -4.35
N VAL A 88 -16.48 -0.08 -5.23
CA VAL A 88 -16.03 0.01 -6.62
C VAL A 88 -17.25 0.14 -7.52
N HIS A 89 -17.20 1.10 -8.46
CA HIS A 89 -18.25 1.25 -9.46
C HIS A 89 -18.22 0.07 -10.43
N LYS A 90 -19.38 -0.31 -10.98
CA LYS A 90 -19.56 -1.49 -11.84
C LYS A 90 -18.71 -1.48 -13.13
N THR A 91 -18.29 -0.30 -13.59
CA THR A 91 -17.43 -0.15 -14.78
C THR A 91 -15.97 -0.48 -14.53
N VAL A 92 -15.56 -0.63 -13.27
CA VAL A 92 -14.16 -0.87 -12.88
C VAL A 92 -13.94 -2.33 -12.57
N ASN A 93 -12.94 -2.95 -13.21
CA ASN A 93 -12.54 -4.31 -12.91
C ASN A 93 -11.76 -4.39 -11.58
N ILE A 94 -12.43 -4.84 -10.54
CA ILE A 94 -11.82 -4.98 -9.20
C ILE A 94 -10.61 -5.92 -9.18
N HIS A 95 -10.52 -6.88 -10.10
CA HIS A 95 -9.38 -7.81 -10.14
C HIS A 95 -8.08 -7.11 -10.52
N GLN A 96 -8.16 -6.05 -11.33
CA GLN A 96 -7.02 -5.23 -11.75
C GLN A 96 -6.69 -4.10 -10.75
N LEU A 97 -7.60 -3.79 -9.82
CA LEU A 97 -7.40 -2.73 -8.83
C LEU A 97 -6.44 -3.19 -7.72
N GLY A 98 -5.41 -2.39 -7.43
CA GLY A 98 -4.52 -2.60 -6.29
C GLY A 98 -5.27 -2.54 -4.95
N LYS A 99 -4.82 -3.32 -3.97
CA LYS A 99 -5.41 -3.31 -2.62
C LYS A 99 -5.14 -1.99 -1.90
N ASP A 100 -3.99 -1.38 -2.13
CA ASP A 100 -3.57 -0.07 -1.65
C ASP A 100 -4.55 1.02 -2.08
N ARG A 101 -4.87 1.08 -3.37
CA ARG A 101 -5.80 2.07 -3.93
C ARG A 101 -7.20 1.96 -3.30
N ILE A 102 -7.74 0.75 -3.16
CA ILE A 102 -9.07 0.58 -2.55
C ILE A 102 -9.08 0.90 -1.04
N ILE A 103 -7.96 0.72 -0.34
CA ILE A 103 -7.83 1.15 1.06
C ILE A 103 -7.76 2.67 1.15
N ASN A 104 -7.06 3.34 0.24
CA ASN A 104 -7.05 4.81 0.16
C ASN A 104 -8.46 5.36 -0.07
N VAL A 105 -9.26 4.73 -0.95
CA VAL A 105 -10.68 5.05 -1.17
C VAL A 105 -11.49 4.91 0.11
N LEU A 106 -11.37 3.77 0.82
CA LEU A 106 -12.07 3.54 2.08
C LEU A 106 -11.70 4.59 3.14
N SER A 107 -10.40 4.92 3.21
CA SER A 107 -9.88 5.91 4.17
C SER A 107 -10.45 7.30 3.87
N ALA A 108 -10.41 7.75 2.62
CA ALA A 108 -10.95 9.05 2.22
C ALA A 108 -12.45 9.18 2.54
N ILE A 109 -13.25 8.15 2.25
CA ILE A 109 -14.68 8.13 2.57
C ILE A 109 -14.93 8.21 4.07
N ASN A 110 -14.09 7.56 4.90
CA ASN A 110 -14.25 7.59 6.36
C ASN A 110 -13.78 8.91 6.98
N ILE A 111 -12.72 9.51 6.46
CA ILE A 111 -12.17 10.79 6.96
C ILE A 111 -13.09 11.96 6.58
N TYR A 112 -13.65 11.90 5.37
CA TYR A 112 -14.50 12.96 4.82
C TYR A 112 -15.90 12.43 4.43
N PRO A 113 -16.73 12.00 5.40
CA PRO A 113 -17.98 11.27 5.12
C PRO A 113 -19.05 12.10 4.41
N LYS A 114 -18.97 13.43 4.46
CA LYS A 114 -19.91 14.36 3.82
C LYS A 114 -19.54 14.69 2.38
N SER A 115 -18.29 14.46 1.97
CA SER A 115 -17.85 14.77 0.61
C SER A 115 -18.38 13.75 -0.39
N LYS A 116 -18.87 14.26 -1.51
CA LYS A 116 -19.41 13.44 -2.61
C LYS A 116 -18.37 13.16 -3.70
N PHE A 117 -17.30 13.95 -3.75
CA PHE A 117 -16.25 13.86 -4.77
C PHE A 117 -14.87 13.95 -4.13
N PHE A 118 -13.97 13.07 -4.58
CA PHE A 118 -12.56 13.07 -4.20
C PHE A 118 -11.68 12.80 -5.40
N ILE A 119 -10.52 13.42 -5.40
CA ILE A 119 -9.36 12.96 -6.14
C ILE A 119 -8.30 12.61 -5.10
N ILE A 120 -7.87 11.34 -5.09
CA ILE A 120 -6.77 10.90 -4.23
C ILE A 120 -5.51 10.88 -5.08
N VAL A 121 -4.47 11.55 -4.61
CA VAL A 121 -3.13 11.52 -5.21
C VAL A 121 -2.22 10.79 -4.26
N ASP A 122 -1.64 9.68 -4.71
CA ASP A 122 -0.64 8.91 -3.96
C ASP A 122 0.70 9.01 -4.68
N LEU A 123 1.67 9.60 -4.00
CA LEU A 123 3.02 9.84 -4.52
C LEU A 123 3.98 8.81 -3.94
N GLY A 124 4.37 7.85 -4.74
CA GLY A 124 5.26 6.77 -4.35
C GLY A 124 6.21 6.35 -5.47
N THR A 125 6.53 5.06 -5.55
CA THR A 125 7.27 4.44 -6.66
C THR A 125 6.53 4.65 -8.00
N ALA A 126 5.20 4.65 -7.94
CA ALA A 126 4.32 5.17 -8.98
C ALA A 126 3.51 6.34 -8.40
N THR A 127 3.05 7.25 -9.25
CA THR A 127 2.03 8.25 -8.90
C THR A 127 0.69 7.72 -9.33
N THR A 128 -0.27 7.62 -8.41
CA THR A 128 -1.64 7.25 -8.75
C THR A 128 -2.60 8.41 -8.50
N LEU A 129 -3.56 8.58 -9.41
CA LEU A 129 -4.70 9.48 -9.23
C LEU A 129 -5.97 8.65 -9.27
N ASP A 130 -6.76 8.73 -8.22
CA ASP A 130 -7.97 7.94 -8.02
C ASP A 130 -9.19 8.84 -7.90
N ILE A 131 -10.26 8.54 -8.66
CA ILE A 131 -11.49 9.33 -8.70
C ILE A 131 -12.59 8.59 -7.93
N ILE A 132 -13.17 9.28 -6.95
CA ILE A 132 -14.27 8.77 -6.14
C ILE A 132 -15.46 9.72 -6.27
N ILE A 133 -16.62 9.19 -6.64
CA ILE A 133 -17.87 9.93 -6.76
C ILE A 133 -18.93 9.19 -5.94
N ASN A 134 -19.67 9.91 -5.09
CA ASN A 134 -20.73 9.33 -4.26
C ASN A 134 -20.31 8.05 -3.52
N LYS A 135 -19.11 8.10 -2.90
CA LYS A 135 -18.51 6.98 -2.15
C LYS A 135 -18.22 5.73 -2.99
N LYS A 136 -18.11 5.87 -4.31
CA LYS A 136 -17.74 4.81 -5.24
C LYS A 136 -16.47 5.20 -5.98
N TYR A 137 -15.57 4.23 -6.13
CA TYR A 137 -14.37 4.36 -6.96
C TYR A 137 -14.72 4.19 -8.43
N TYR A 138 -14.42 5.17 -9.25
CA TYR A 138 -14.71 5.19 -10.69
C TYR A 138 -13.52 4.87 -11.58
N GLY A 139 -12.35 4.67 -10.99
CA GLY A 139 -11.12 4.45 -11.72
C GLY A 139 -10.09 5.52 -11.43
N GLY A 140 -9.01 5.48 -12.18
CA GLY A 140 -7.93 6.45 -12.05
C GLY A 140 -6.78 6.06 -12.96
N VAL A 141 -5.71 6.85 -12.91
CA VAL A 141 -4.51 6.64 -13.72
C VAL A 141 -3.33 6.24 -12.84
N ILE A 142 -2.37 5.57 -13.45
CA ILE A 142 -1.07 5.24 -12.84
C ILE A 142 0.00 5.85 -13.74
N LEU A 143 0.83 6.68 -13.15
CA LEU A 143 1.94 7.37 -13.80
C LEU A 143 3.25 6.93 -13.13
N PRO A 144 4.40 7.09 -13.77
CA PRO A 144 5.68 6.91 -13.10
C PRO A 144 5.78 7.83 -11.88
N GLY A 145 6.44 7.36 -10.82
CA GLY A 145 6.72 8.17 -9.65
C GLY A 145 7.68 9.32 -9.99
N LEU A 146 7.73 10.35 -9.14
CA LEU A 146 8.52 11.56 -9.39
C LEU A 146 9.99 11.24 -9.66
N THR A 147 10.62 10.39 -8.83
CA THR A 147 12.01 9.98 -9.03
C THR A 147 12.21 9.25 -10.36
N THR A 148 11.34 8.29 -10.67
CA THR A 148 11.42 7.53 -11.92
C THR A 148 11.21 8.42 -13.14
N SER A 149 10.27 9.37 -13.06
CA SER A 149 10.04 10.36 -14.13
C SER A 149 11.26 11.23 -14.35
N TYR A 150 11.87 11.70 -13.27
CA TYR A 150 13.07 12.52 -13.32
C TYR A 150 14.27 11.77 -13.91
N GLU A 151 14.55 10.55 -13.43
CA GLU A 151 15.63 9.72 -13.94
C GLU A 151 15.48 9.42 -15.43
N ASN A 152 14.26 9.09 -15.87
CA ASN A 152 13.96 8.87 -17.29
C ASN A 152 14.14 10.15 -18.11
N LEU A 153 13.66 11.29 -17.62
CA LEU A 153 13.80 12.57 -18.30
C LEU A 153 15.27 12.93 -18.52
N ILE A 154 16.12 12.82 -17.49
CA ILE A 154 17.56 13.08 -17.60
C ILE A 154 18.23 12.09 -18.56
N SER A 155 17.83 10.83 -18.56
CA SER A 155 18.43 9.82 -19.43
C SER A 155 18.14 10.06 -20.93
N LEU A 156 16.98 10.63 -21.23
CA LEU A 156 16.50 10.83 -22.61
C LEU A 156 16.80 12.23 -23.16
N ALA A 157 16.81 13.24 -22.31
CA ALA A 157 16.96 14.64 -22.74
C ALA A 157 18.38 15.15 -22.53
N SER A 158 19.16 15.21 -23.62
CA SER A 158 20.58 15.66 -23.58
C SER A 158 20.79 17.06 -23.00
N GLY A 159 19.81 17.97 -23.16
CA GLY A 159 19.92 19.37 -22.72
C GLY A 159 19.71 19.62 -21.24
N ILE A 160 19.25 18.64 -20.46
CA ILE A 160 18.91 18.84 -19.02
C ILE A 160 19.70 17.93 -18.06
N LYS A 161 20.76 17.29 -18.56
CA LYS A 161 21.60 16.34 -17.77
C LYS A 161 22.17 16.92 -16.48
N ASN A 162 22.32 18.23 -16.39
CA ASN A 162 22.93 18.92 -15.24
C ASN A 162 21.92 19.61 -14.31
N MET A 163 20.62 19.46 -14.53
CA MET A 163 19.62 20.02 -13.62
C MET A 163 19.56 19.18 -12.34
N LYS A 164 19.68 19.83 -11.20
CA LYS A 164 19.41 19.25 -9.87
C LYS A 164 18.05 19.78 -9.38
N PHE A 165 17.20 18.90 -8.93
CA PHE A 165 15.98 19.24 -8.20
C PHE A 165 16.20 19.12 -6.71
#